data_59b38523e5dadedc3bc5f1f4030bf628
#
_entry.id   59b38523e5dadedc3bc5f1f4030bf628
#
_cell.length_a   1.000
_cell.length_b   1.000
_cell.length_c   1.000
_cell.angle_alpha   90.00
_cell.angle_beta   90.00
_cell.angle_gamma   90.00
#
_symmetry.space_group_name_H-M   'P 1'
#
loop_
_entity.id
_entity.type
_entity.pdbx_description
1 polymer ?
#
loop_
_entity_poly.entity_id
_entity_poly.type
_entity_poly.pdbx_seq_one_letter_code
_entity_poly.pdbx_strand_id
1 'polypeptide(L)'
;HEVPAPDNVQNWEERINVSIENKLRLCRECSIKNDVADSFVEYIKANRHLLKNRPQTFRHGDYHIGNFLVNDSGELIVIDFNRSDFGDPWQEFNRLVWSAHLSPYFASGIVNGYFDNAVPPEFWKLLALYTCINGIASVPWAVRFGEEEIQVMLRQTREVYEWYNGMTNEIPSWYIGVPELWDAYTETGERTGQLLIRGEPIPEGLYHIVVEVLAVH
;
A
#
# COMPACT_ATOMS: atom_id res chain seq x y z
N HIS A 1 -1.04 -17.30 -0.57
CA HIS A 1 -1.21 -18.58 0.15
C HIS A 1 -1.34 -18.28 1.63
N GLU A 2 -2.51 -18.56 2.16
CA GLU A 2 -2.79 -18.28 3.56
C GLU A 2 -2.37 -19.47 4.40
N VAL A 3 -1.20 -19.36 5.04
CA VAL A 3 -0.78 -20.29 6.09
C VAL A 3 -1.46 -19.81 7.38
N PRO A 4 -2.42 -20.55 7.93
CA PRO A 4 -3.14 -20.13 9.12
C PRO A 4 -2.22 -20.11 10.34
N ALA A 5 -2.57 -19.25 11.31
CA ALA A 5 -1.84 -19.18 12.56
C ALA A 5 -2.01 -20.48 13.35
N PRO A 6 -0.95 -20.99 14.00
CA PRO A 6 -1.07 -22.07 14.99
C PRO A 6 -1.94 -21.67 16.19
N ASP A 7 -2.57 -22.64 16.86
CA ASP A 7 -3.48 -22.44 18.00
C ASP A 7 -2.85 -21.69 19.18
N ASN A 8 -1.53 -21.76 19.33
CA ASN A 8 -0.79 -21.10 20.41
C ASN A 8 -0.40 -19.64 20.12
N VAL A 9 -0.77 -19.09 18.98
CA VAL A 9 -0.51 -17.69 18.65
C VAL A 9 -1.54 -16.81 19.35
N GLN A 10 -1.05 -15.77 20.06
CA GLN A 10 -1.92 -14.78 20.72
C GLN A 10 -2.89 -14.15 19.73
N ASN A 11 -4.12 -13.90 20.18
CA ASN A 11 -5.16 -13.29 19.37
C ASN A 11 -4.70 -11.95 18.75
N TRP A 12 -4.94 -11.80 17.46
CA TRP A 12 -4.53 -10.62 16.70
C TRP A 12 -5.20 -9.34 17.21
N GLU A 13 -6.51 -9.38 17.47
CA GLU A 13 -7.24 -8.20 17.94
C GLU A 13 -6.68 -7.68 19.27
N GLU A 14 -6.33 -8.59 20.19
CA GLU A 14 -5.68 -8.21 21.45
C GLU A 14 -4.31 -7.58 21.21
N ARG A 15 -3.47 -8.22 20.41
CA ARG A 15 -2.10 -7.73 20.11
C ARG A 15 -2.10 -6.37 19.43
N ILE A 16 -2.93 -6.20 18.39
CA ILE A 16 -2.97 -4.93 17.67
C ILE A 16 -3.52 -3.81 18.53
N ASN A 17 -4.50 -4.08 19.41
CA ASN A 17 -5.04 -3.11 20.33
C ASN A 17 -3.99 -2.64 21.36
N VAL A 18 -3.20 -3.54 21.92
CA VAL A 18 -2.07 -3.19 22.79
C VAL A 18 -1.02 -2.35 22.02
N SER A 19 -0.72 -2.74 20.78
CA SER A 19 0.18 -1.99 19.92
C SER A 19 -0.31 -0.57 19.64
N ILE A 20 -1.60 -0.39 19.38
CA ILE A 20 -2.22 0.93 19.15
C ILE A 20 -2.06 1.81 20.38
N GLU A 21 -2.38 1.33 21.58
CA GLU A 21 -2.23 2.12 22.80
C GLU A 21 -0.79 2.57 23.03
N ASN A 22 0.17 1.67 22.83
CA ASN A 22 1.60 2.02 22.93
C ASN A 22 2.00 3.09 21.90
N LYS A 23 1.55 2.97 20.67
CA LYS A 23 1.84 3.94 19.60
C LYS A 23 1.19 5.30 19.87
N LEU A 24 -0.04 5.32 20.33
CA LEU A 24 -0.72 6.54 20.75
C LEU A 24 0.00 7.24 21.90
N ARG A 25 0.51 6.47 22.88
CA ARG A 25 1.32 7.01 23.97
C ARG A 25 2.62 7.62 23.45
N LEU A 26 3.38 6.89 22.62
CA LEU A 26 4.63 7.37 22.02
C LEU A 26 4.40 8.63 21.16
N CYS A 27 3.31 8.69 20.41
CA CYS A 27 2.95 9.87 19.63
C CYS A 27 2.70 11.10 20.53
N ARG A 28 1.96 10.94 21.63
CA ARG A 28 1.71 12.03 22.58
C ARG A 28 2.96 12.50 23.32
N GLU A 29 3.86 11.58 23.64
CA GLU A 29 5.10 11.86 24.39
C GLU A 29 6.22 12.41 23.50
N CYS A 30 6.07 12.32 22.18
CA CYS A 30 7.07 12.77 21.22
C CYS A 30 7.19 14.29 21.24
N SER A 31 8.43 14.80 21.38
CA SER A 31 8.71 16.24 21.33
C SER A 31 8.65 16.83 19.91
N ILE A 32 8.74 15.98 18.91
CA ILE A 32 8.65 16.39 17.49
C ILE A 32 7.19 16.48 17.09
N LYS A 33 6.77 17.66 16.63
CA LYS A 33 5.42 17.85 16.11
C LYS A 33 5.26 17.25 14.72
N ASN A 34 4.19 16.51 14.56
CA ASN A 34 3.71 16.04 13.26
C ASN A 34 2.28 16.59 13.05
N ASP A 35 2.15 17.53 12.14
CA ASP A 35 0.89 18.30 11.92
C ASP A 35 -0.29 17.42 11.52
N VAL A 36 -0.04 16.24 10.98
CA VAL A 36 -1.10 15.33 10.51
C VAL A 36 -1.44 14.23 11.54
N ALA A 37 -0.69 14.17 12.66
CA ALA A 37 -0.84 13.10 13.64
C ALA A 37 -2.25 13.06 14.27
N ASP A 38 -2.83 14.21 14.56
CA ASP A 38 -4.17 14.29 15.16
C ASP A 38 -5.23 13.71 14.23
N SER A 39 -5.15 13.98 12.92
CA SER A 39 -6.07 13.41 11.93
C SER A 39 -5.95 11.87 11.87
N PHE A 40 -4.73 11.33 11.95
CA PHE A 40 -4.51 9.89 12.01
C PHE A 40 -5.07 9.29 13.30
N VAL A 41 -4.88 9.96 14.44
CA VAL A 41 -5.43 9.52 15.73
C VAL A 41 -6.95 9.48 15.68
N GLU A 42 -7.60 10.48 15.10
CA GLU A 42 -9.05 10.51 14.96
C GLU A 42 -9.55 9.41 14.02
N TYR A 43 -8.88 9.20 12.90
CA TYR A 43 -9.21 8.11 11.99
C TYR A 43 -9.11 6.73 12.68
N ILE A 44 -8.05 6.51 13.46
CA ILE A 44 -7.87 5.27 14.24
C ILE A 44 -9.04 5.08 15.22
N LYS A 45 -9.40 6.12 16.00
CA LYS A 45 -10.50 6.04 16.96
C LYS A 45 -11.82 5.69 16.30
N ALA A 46 -12.13 6.32 15.17
CA ALA A 46 -13.38 6.12 14.44
C ALA A 46 -13.48 4.72 13.80
N ASN A 47 -12.36 4.16 13.35
CA ASN A 47 -12.34 2.94 12.54
C ASN A 47 -11.78 1.70 13.28
N ARG A 48 -11.35 1.83 14.54
CA ARG A 48 -10.74 0.71 15.31
C ARG A 48 -11.63 -0.53 15.40
N HIS A 49 -12.94 -0.36 15.31
CA HIS A 49 -13.91 -1.45 15.32
C HIS A 49 -13.73 -2.43 14.14
N LEU A 50 -13.10 -2.01 13.03
CA LEU A 50 -12.80 -2.84 11.87
C LEU A 50 -11.75 -3.93 12.16
N LEU A 51 -11.01 -3.82 13.27
CA LEU A 51 -10.00 -4.80 13.67
C LEU A 51 -10.60 -6.06 14.30
N LYS A 52 -11.91 -6.09 14.55
CA LYS A 52 -12.59 -7.23 15.16
C LYS A 52 -12.64 -8.42 14.22
N ASN A 53 -12.41 -9.61 14.78
CA ASN A 53 -12.56 -10.89 14.09
C ASN A 53 -11.74 -11.00 12.78
N ARG A 54 -10.63 -10.26 12.67
CA ARG A 54 -9.75 -10.38 11.52
C ARG A 54 -9.04 -11.74 11.52
N PRO A 55 -8.86 -12.37 10.34
CA PRO A 55 -8.13 -13.62 10.24
C PRO A 55 -6.67 -13.44 10.66
N GLN A 56 -6.04 -14.54 11.08
CA GLN A 56 -4.61 -14.56 11.37
C GLN A 56 -3.93 -15.56 10.44
N THR A 57 -3.05 -15.04 9.59
CA THR A 57 -2.25 -15.83 8.67
C THR A 57 -0.78 -15.43 8.77
N PHE A 58 0.12 -16.22 8.20
CA PHE A 58 1.53 -15.87 8.10
C PHE A 58 1.72 -14.59 7.27
N ARG A 59 2.56 -13.70 7.76
CA ARG A 59 2.92 -12.44 7.11
C ARG A 59 4.42 -12.25 7.04
N HIS A 60 4.87 -11.53 6.04
CA HIS A 60 6.26 -11.11 5.91
C HIS A 60 6.63 -10.04 6.95
N GLY A 61 5.71 -9.12 7.25
CA GLY A 61 5.87 -8.05 8.26
C GLY A 61 6.63 -6.81 7.78
N ASP A 62 7.28 -6.86 6.61
CA ASP A 62 8.00 -5.74 6.01
C ASP A 62 7.93 -5.77 4.47
N TYR A 63 6.74 -5.98 3.93
CA TYR A 63 6.46 -6.23 2.51
C TYR A 63 6.43 -4.92 1.72
N HIS A 64 7.58 -4.46 1.23
CA HIS A 64 7.72 -3.25 0.42
C HIS A 64 8.76 -3.45 -0.70
N ILE A 65 8.77 -2.54 -1.68
CA ILE A 65 9.58 -2.63 -2.90
C ILE A 65 11.08 -2.89 -2.65
N GLY A 66 11.62 -2.41 -1.54
CA GLY A 66 13.03 -2.64 -1.17
C GLY A 66 13.37 -4.08 -0.79
N ASN A 67 12.36 -4.92 -0.52
CA ASN A 67 12.52 -6.33 -0.18
C ASN A 67 12.15 -7.27 -1.34
N PHE A 68 12.12 -6.74 -2.56
CA PHE A 68 11.90 -7.50 -3.78
C PHE A 68 13.13 -7.47 -4.68
N LEU A 69 13.52 -8.62 -5.18
CA LEU A 69 14.55 -8.77 -6.20
C LEU A 69 13.90 -9.37 -7.45
N VAL A 70 14.37 -8.93 -8.60
CA VAL A 70 13.99 -9.54 -9.89
C VAL A 70 15.25 -10.16 -10.48
N ASN A 71 15.21 -11.47 -10.78
CA ASN A 71 16.33 -12.15 -11.42
C ASN A 71 16.33 -11.91 -12.94
N ASP A 72 17.38 -12.38 -13.62
CA ASP A 72 17.54 -12.21 -15.06
C ASP A 72 16.43 -12.88 -15.90
N SER A 73 15.70 -13.85 -15.34
CA SER A 73 14.54 -14.49 -15.98
C SER A 73 13.22 -13.74 -15.72
N GLY A 74 13.25 -12.61 -14.99
CA GLY A 74 12.06 -11.82 -14.64
C GLY A 74 11.26 -12.39 -13.46
N GLU A 75 11.82 -13.36 -12.73
CA GLU A 75 11.17 -13.95 -11.57
C GLU A 75 11.35 -13.05 -10.34
N LEU A 76 10.26 -12.83 -9.60
CA LEU A 76 10.24 -12.02 -8.39
C LEU A 76 10.63 -12.86 -7.17
N ILE A 77 11.63 -12.40 -6.44
CA ILE A 77 12.12 -13.02 -5.20
C ILE A 77 11.87 -12.08 -4.03
N VAL A 78 11.21 -12.56 -2.99
CA VAL A 78 10.97 -11.81 -1.75
C VAL A 78 12.02 -12.18 -0.72
N ILE A 79 12.65 -11.18 -0.10
CA ILE A 79 13.74 -11.35 0.88
C ILE A 79 13.40 -10.64 2.19
N ASP A 80 14.21 -10.86 3.23
CA ASP A 80 14.15 -10.21 4.54
C ASP A 80 12.88 -10.52 5.37
N PHE A 81 12.71 -11.79 5.73
CA PHE A 81 11.62 -12.28 6.59
C PHE A 81 11.84 -12.06 8.09
N ASN A 82 12.78 -11.20 8.49
CA ASN A 82 13.13 -10.98 9.91
C ASN A 82 11.97 -10.46 10.79
N ARG A 83 10.94 -9.88 10.18
CA ARG A 83 9.74 -9.36 10.84
C ARG A 83 8.51 -10.23 10.64
N SER A 84 8.70 -11.44 10.10
CA SER A 84 7.59 -12.35 9.86
C SER A 84 6.89 -12.75 11.14
N ASP A 85 5.57 -12.77 11.12
CA ASP A 85 4.71 -13.19 12.22
C ASP A 85 3.35 -13.68 11.70
N PHE A 86 2.43 -13.95 12.61
CA PHE A 86 1.03 -14.26 12.29
C PHE A 86 0.12 -13.09 12.67
N GLY A 87 -0.72 -12.64 11.75
CA GLY A 87 -1.66 -11.56 11.99
C GLY A 87 -2.62 -11.35 10.82
N ASP A 88 -3.36 -10.23 10.82
CA ASP A 88 -4.25 -9.93 9.70
C ASP A 88 -3.45 -9.76 8.40
N PRO A 89 -3.72 -10.59 7.36
CA PRO A 89 -3.01 -10.52 6.09
C PRO A 89 -3.09 -9.14 5.42
N TRP A 90 -4.17 -8.40 5.63
CA TRP A 90 -4.32 -7.08 5.03
C TRP A 90 -3.46 -6.01 5.72
N GLN A 91 -2.98 -6.25 6.92
CA GLN A 91 -2.02 -5.34 7.54
C GLN A 91 -0.69 -5.29 6.79
N GLU A 92 -0.32 -6.33 6.06
CA GLU A 92 0.90 -6.37 5.24
C GLU A 92 0.99 -5.14 4.32
N PHE A 93 -0.14 -4.74 3.77
CA PHE A 93 -0.24 -3.63 2.82
C PHE A 93 0.07 -2.24 3.41
N ASN A 94 0.18 -2.09 4.73
CA ASN A 94 0.59 -0.79 5.31
C ASN A 94 1.98 -0.33 4.85
N ARG A 95 2.81 -1.26 4.37
CA ARG A 95 4.14 -0.98 3.82
C ARG A 95 4.12 -0.50 2.38
N LEU A 96 2.96 -0.56 1.71
CA LEU A 96 2.82 -0.04 0.35
C LEU A 96 3.07 1.46 0.23
N VAL A 97 3.03 2.22 1.33
CA VAL A 97 3.39 3.64 1.33
C VAL A 97 4.79 3.88 0.74
N TRP A 98 5.76 3.00 1.02
CA TRP A 98 7.10 3.07 0.44
C TRP A 98 7.12 2.71 -1.05
N SER A 99 6.33 1.71 -1.44
CA SER A 99 6.20 1.29 -2.82
C SER A 99 5.46 2.32 -3.66
N ALA A 100 4.37 2.90 -3.14
CA ALA A 100 3.53 3.87 -3.82
C ALA A 100 4.27 5.20 -4.08
N HIS A 101 5.11 5.63 -3.12
CA HIS A 101 5.98 6.80 -3.30
C HIS A 101 6.92 6.66 -4.51
N LEU A 102 7.48 5.47 -4.71
CA LEU A 102 8.40 5.19 -5.82
C LEU A 102 7.68 4.83 -7.12
N SER A 103 6.62 4.04 -7.03
CA SER A 103 5.85 3.57 -8.17
C SER A 103 4.40 3.26 -7.80
N PRO A 104 3.45 4.16 -8.09
CA PRO A 104 2.02 3.89 -7.93
C PRO A 104 1.55 2.65 -8.70
N TYR A 105 2.12 2.38 -9.88
CA TYR A 105 1.82 1.19 -10.69
C TYR A 105 2.19 -0.10 -9.97
N PHE A 106 3.39 -0.14 -9.38
CA PHE A 106 3.84 -1.31 -8.62
C PHE A 106 2.95 -1.56 -7.40
N ALA A 107 2.65 -0.52 -6.62
CA ALA A 107 1.77 -0.63 -5.46
C ALA A 107 0.36 -1.08 -5.84
N SER A 108 -0.21 -0.51 -6.92
CA SER A 108 -1.51 -0.93 -7.44
C SER A 108 -1.49 -2.37 -7.95
N GLY A 109 -0.39 -2.77 -8.62
CA GLY A 109 -0.20 -4.14 -9.10
C GLY A 109 -0.19 -5.16 -7.96
N ILE A 110 0.45 -4.85 -6.82
CA ILE A 110 0.42 -5.72 -5.63
C ILE A 110 -1.01 -5.89 -5.11
N VAL A 111 -1.77 -4.79 -4.98
CA VAL A 111 -3.17 -4.85 -4.52
C VAL A 111 -4.03 -5.64 -5.50
N ASN A 112 -3.95 -5.33 -6.78
CA ASN A 112 -4.74 -5.98 -7.81
C ASN A 112 -4.42 -7.47 -7.92
N GLY A 113 -3.13 -7.84 -7.87
CA GLY A 113 -2.68 -9.23 -7.92
C GLY A 113 -3.13 -10.06 -6.71
N TYR A 114 -3.15 -9.45 -5.51
CA TYR A 114 -3.61 -10.14 -4.31
C TYR A 114 -5.12 -10.44 -4.34
N PHE A 115 -5.91 -9.56 -4.92
CA PHE A 115 -7.37 -9.66 -4.97
C PHE A 115 -7.92 -10.12 -6.33
N ASP A 116 -7.09 -10.63 -7.23
CA ASP A 116 -7.50 -10.99 -8.59
C ASP A 116 -8.32 -9.88 -9.28
N ASN A 117 -7.89 -8.62 -9.10
CA ASN A 117 -8.55 -7.40 -9.59
C ASN A 117 -9.94 -7.11 -8.98
N ALA A 118 -10.37 -7.83 -7.96
CA ALA A 118 -11.66 -7.67 -7.28
C ALA A 118 -11.46 -7.17 -5.84
N VAL A 119 -10.88 -5.98 -5.68
CA VAL A 119 -10.55 -5.39 -4.37
C VAL A 119 -11.82 -5.10 -3.57
N PRO A 120 -12.02 -5.72 -2.40
CA PRO A 120 -13.22 -5.49 -1.59
C PRO A 120 -13.22 -4.08 -0.98
N PRO A 121 -14.37 -3.37 -0.94
CA PRO A 121 -14.44 -2.00 -0.43
C PRO A 121 -13.90 -1.83 1.00
N GLU A 122 -14.13 -2.80 1.86
CA GLU A 122 -13.65 -2.76 3.25
C GLU A 122 -12.12 -2.83 3.37
N PHE A 123 -11.41 -3.34 2.36
CA PHE A 123 -9.95 -3.34 2.32
C PHE A 123 -9.40 -1.91 2.41
N TRP A 124 -9.98 -0.97 1.71
CA TRP A 124 -9.48 0.41 1.66
C TRP A 124 -9.54 1.11 3.02
N LYS A 125 -10.63 0.90 3.76
CA LYS A 125 -10.76 1.42 5.14
C LYS A 125 -9.74 0.81 6.09
N LEU A 126 -9.51 -0.50 5.97
CA LEU A 126 -8.50 -1.20 6.77
C LEU A 126 -7.08 -0.79 6.37
N LEU A 127 -6.79 -0.63 5.07
CA LEU A 127 -5.51 -0.12 4.61
C LEU A 127 -5.22 1.27 5.19
N ALA A 128 -6.18 2.20 5.11
CA ALA A 128 -6.04 3.52 5.71
C ALA A 128 -5.81 3.42 7.23
N LEU A 129 -6.57 2.57 7.92
CA LEU A 129 -6.41 2.35 9.36
C LEU A 129 -5.01 1.83 9.71
N TYR A 130 -4.52 0.79 9.05
CA TYR A 130 -3.19 0.25 9.29
C TYR A 130 -2.09 1.26 8.95
N THR A 131 -2.28 2.03 7.90
CA THR A 131 -1.35 3.11 7.52
C THR A 131 -1.31 4.21 8.58
N CYS A 132 -2.45 4.65 9.10
CA CYS A 132 -2.52 5.60 10.21
C CYS A 132 -1.84 5.06 11.49
N ILE A 133 -2.12 3.79 11.86
CA ILE A 133 -1.49 3.12 13.02
C ILE A 133 0.04 3.07 12.86
N ASN A 134 0.54 2.89 11.66
CA ASN A 134 1.97 2.94 11.40
C ASN A 134 2.49 4.39 11.45
N GLY A 135 1.79 5.32 10.83
CA GLY A 135 2.16 6.73 10.71
C GLY A 135 2.30 7.45 12.05
N ILE A 136 1.40 7.23 13.02
CA ILE A 136 1.51 7.87 14.35
C ILE A 136 2.77 7.46 15.12
N ALA A 137 3.38 6.32 14.79
CA ALA A 137 4.58 5.83 15.45
C ALA A 137 5.86 6.09 14.65
N SER A 138 5.78 6.55 13.41
CA SER A 138 6.93 6.69 12.51
C SER A 138 7.89 7.80 12.97
N VAL A 139 7.37 8.97 13.31
CA VAL A 139 8.18 10.09 13.81
C VAL A 139 8.80 9.78 15.19
N PRO A 140 8.06 9.28 16.21
CA PRO A 140 8.65 8.81 17.45
C PRO A 140 9.76 7.76 17.27
N TRP A 141 9.57 6.85 16.31
CA TRP A 141 10.58 5.84 15.98
C TRP A 141 11.84 6.46 15.36
N ALA A 142 11.69 7.50 14.53
CA ALA A 142 12.80 8.15 13.83
C ALA A 142 13.72 8.94 14.75
N VAL A 143 13.23 9.42 15.90
CA VAL A 143 14.00 10.27 16.86
C VAL A 143 15.37 9.66 17.21
N ARG A 144 15.44 8.33 17.37
CA ARG A 144 16.69 7.63 17.71
C ARG A 144 17.72 7.61 16.57
N PHE A 145 17.30 7.89 15.32
CA PHE A 145 18.17 7.86 14.15
C PHE A 145 18.62 9.27 13.71
N GLY A 146 18.07 10.33 14.31
CA GLY A 146 18.46 11.70 14.06
C GLY A 146 17.57 12.47 13.10
N GLU A 147 17.96 13.73 12.86
CA GLU A 147 17.12 14.71 12.15
C GLU A 147 16.75 14.28 10.72
N GLU A 148 17.68 13.70 9.99
CA GLU A 148 17.44 13.28 8.61
C GLU A 148 16.27 12.28 8.52
N GLU A 149 16.27 11.25 9.37
CA GLU A 149 15.21 10.25 9.42
C GLU A 149 13.89 10.84 9.92
N ILE A 150 13.93 11.77 10.86
CA ILE A 150 12.74 12.52 11.32
C ILE A 150 12.09 13.22 10.13
N GLN A 151 12.87 13.94 9.32
CA GLN A 151 12.36 14.64 8.15
C GLN A 151 11.79 13.70 7.09
N VAL A 152 12.38 12.52 6.90
CA VAL A 152 11.84 11.46 6.03
C VAL A 152 10.45 11.03 6.52
N MET A 153 10.30 10.74 7.82
CA MET A 153 9.01 10.30 8.38
C MET A 153 7.94 11.40 8.36
N LEU A 154 8.32 12.65 8.60
CA LEU A 154 7.40 13.78 8.50
C LEU A 154 6.88 13.96 7.07
N ARG A 155 7.76 13.91 6.07
CA ARG A 155 7.34 13.96 4.65
C ARG A 155 6.42 12.80 4.30
N GLN A 156 6.77 11.57 4.68
CA GLN A 156 5.96 10.40 4.39
C GLN A 156 4.57 10.46 5.02
N THR A 157 4.45 10.90 6.28
CA THR A 157 3.13 11.02 6.92
C THR A 157 2.29 12.12 6.26
N ARG A 158 2.90 13.21 5.82
CA ARG A 158 2.25 14.26 5.05
C ARG A 158 1.73 13.73 3.71
N GLU A 159 2.56 13.01 2.98
CA GLU A 159 2.22 12.40 1.70
C GLU A 159 1.03 11.42 1.85
N VAL A 160 1.05 10.58 2.87
CA VAL A 160 -0.10 9.71 3.19
C VAL A 160 -1.37 10.53 3.44
N TYR A 161 -1.28 11.59 4.22
CA TYR A 161 -2.41 12.48 4.50
C TYR A 161 -3.00 13.10 3.21
N GLU A 162 -2.11 13.51 2.28
CA GLU A 162 -2.49 14.05 0.98
C GLU A 162 -3.12 12.99 0.08
N TRP A 163 -2.59 11.77 0.04
CA TRP A 163 -3.16 10.65 -0.74
C TRP A 163 -4.60 10.34 -0.34
N TYR A 164 -4.93 10.49 0.94
CA TYR A 164 -6.28 10.28 1.44
C TYR A 164 -7.09 11.58 1.53
N ASN A 165 -6.63 12.68 0.90
CA ASN A 165 -7.29 13.99 0.93
C ASN A 165 -7.71 14.39 2.34
N GLY A 166 -6.78 14.45 3.28
CA GLY A 166 -7.08 14.77 4.68
C GLY A 166 -7.85 13.67 5.42
N MET A 167 -7.68 12.41 5.03
CA MET A 167 -8.39 11.23 5.57
C MET A 167 -9.89 11.20 5.25
N THR A 168 -10.32 11.91 4.21
CA THR A 168 -11.72 11.92 3.75
C THR A 168 -12.00 10.91 2.64
N ASN A 169 -11.00 10.58 1.84
CA ASN A 169 -11.11 9.58 0.79
C ASN A 169 -10.90 8.17 1.36
N GLU A 170 -11.69 7.21 0.90
CA GLU A 170 -11.50 5.79 1.25
C GLU A 170 -10.34 5.18 0.46
N ILE A 171 -10.23 5.52 -0.82
CA ILE A 171 -9.20 5.01 -1.74
C ILE A 171 -8.09 6.06 -1.86
N PRO A 172 -6.82 5.71 -1.63
CA PRO A 172 -5.73 6.64 -1.77
C PRO A 172 -5.48 7.02 -3.24
N SER A 173 -5.08 8.27 -3.48
CA SER A 173 -4.88 8.80 -4.85
C SER A 173 -3.77 8.13 -5.65
N TRP A 174 -2.86 7.40 -5.00
CA TRP A 174 -1.85 6.61 -5.70
C TRP A 174 -2.41 5.35 -6.36
N TYR A 175 -3.58 4.87 -5.92
CA TYR A 175 -4.17 3.67 -6.52
C TYR A 175 -4.78 3.99 -7.89
N ILE A 176 -4.21 3.41 -8.93
CA ILE A 176 -4.58 3.67 -10.33
C ILE A 176 -5.54 2.62 -10.90
N GLY A 177 -6.07 1.73 -10.06
CA GLY A 177 -6.94 0.65 -10.50
C GLY A 177 -6.23 -0.41 -11.34
N VAL A 178 -7.01 -1.13 -12.14
CA VAL A 178 -6.49 -2.05 -13.15
C VAL A 178 -6.21 -1.21 -14.40
N PRO A 179 -4.95 -1.10 -14.84
CA PRO A 179 -4.66 -0.33 -16.04
C PRO A 179 -5.31 -1.00 -17.25
N GLU A 180 -5.97 -0.20 -18.08
CA GLU A 180 -6.39 -0.66 -19.40
C GLU A 180 -5.15 -0.84 -20.28
N LEU A 181 -4.93 -2.06 -20.73
CA LEU A 181 -3.78 -2.40 -21.54
C LEU A 181 -4.18 -2.49 -23.02
N TRP A 182 -3.37 -1.91 -23.88
CA TRP A 182 -3.51 -1.98 -25.32
C TRP A 182 -2.34 -2.73 -25.93
N ASP A 183 -2.62 -3.50 -26.98
CA ASP A 183 -1.56 -4.08 -27.80
C ASP A 183 -0.78 -2.98 -28.52
N ALA A 184 0.55 -3.10 -28.52
CA ALA A 184 1.41 -2.23 -29.29
C ALA A 184 1.64 -2.78 -30.70
N TYR A 185 1.59 -1.91 -31.67
CA TYR A 185 1.80 -2.20 -33.10
C TYR A 185 2.95 -1.38 -33.65
N THR A 186 3.60 -1.87 -34.71
CA THR A 186 4.53 -1.10 -35.53
C THR A 186 3.77 -0.11 -36.41
N GLU A 187 4.48 0.81 -37.07
CA GLU A 187 3.92 1.71 -38.08
C GLU A 187 3.24 0.95 -39.25
N THR A 188 3.69 -0.25 -39.54
CA THR A 188 3.11 -1.13 -40.58
C THR A 188 1.90 -1.95 -40.08
N GLY A 189 1.49 -1.78 -38.81
CA GLY A 189 0.33 -2.48 -38.21
C GLY A 189 0.63 -3.90 -37.74
N GLU A 190 1.89 -4.29 -37.61
CA GLU A 190 2.28 -5.58 -37.06
C GLU A 190 2.29 -5.53 -35.52
N ARG A 191 1.68 -6.52 -34.88
CA ARG A 191 1.65 -6.63 -33.42
C ARG A 191 3.05 -6.95 -32.88
N THR A 192 3.53 -6.10 -31.95
CA THR A 192 4.89 -6.24 -31.39
C THR A 192 4.99 -7.23 -30.24
N GLY A 193 3.88 -7.60 -29.62
CA GLY A 193 3.83 -8.36 -28.38
C GLY A 193 4.02 -7.52 -27.11
N GLN A 194 4.32 -6.23 -27.24
CA GLN A 194 4.38 -5.29 -26.11
C GLN A 194 2.98 -4.79 -25.76
N LEU A 195 2.81 -4.36 -24.51
CA LEU A 195 1.58 -3.74 -24.03
C LEU A 195 1.82 -2.27 -23.72
N LEU A 196 0.86 -1.44 -24.09
CA LEU A 196 0.78 -0.02 -23.76
C LEU A 196 -0.24 0.19 -22.67
N ILE A 197 0.00 1.13 -21.77
CA ILE A 197 -0.95 1.50 -20.71
C ILE A 197 -1.75 2.72 -21.21
N ARG A 198 -3.09 2.64 -21.17
CA ARG A 198 -3.95 3.75 -21.53
C ARG A 198 -3.68 4.97 -20.66
N GLY A 199 -3.45 6.12 -21.28
CA GLY A 199 -3.17 7.37 -20.58
C GLY A 199 -1.68 7.66 -20.37
N GLU A 200 -0.80 6.68 -20.58
CA GLU A 200 0.65 6.88 -20.57
C GLU A 200 1.17 7.33 -21.95
N PRO A 201 2.30 8.06 -21.99
CA PRO A 201 2.97 8.38 -23.25
C PRO A 201 3.33 7.12 -24.03
N ILE A 202 2.95 7.08 -25.30
CA ILE A 202 3.30 5.96 -26.17
C ILE A 202 4.77 6.10 -26.58
N PRO A 203 5.63 5.08 -26.38
CA PRO A 203 7.01 5.11 -26.81
C PRO A 203 7.13 5.36 -28.33
N GLU A 204 8.20 6.06 -28.74
CA GLU A 204 8.46 6.36 -30.16
C GLU A 204 8.53 5.07 -30.99
N GLY A 205 7.86 5.07 -32.13
CA GLY A 205 7.78 3.92 -33.03
C GLY A 205 6.74 2.84 -32.65
N LEU A 206 5.99 3.06 -31.57
CA LEU A 206 4.86 2.20 -31.19
C LEU A 206 3.53 2.92 -31.44
N TYR A 207 2.50 2.13 -31.76
CA TYR A 207 1.15 2.60 -32.09
C TYR A 207 0.13 1.69 -31.41
N HIS A 208 -1.10 2.21 -31.17
CA HIS A 208 -2.26 1.40 -30.82
C HIS A 208 -3.37 1.58 -31.85
N ILE A 209 -4.23 0.59 -31.98
CA ILE A 209 -5.36 0.64 -32.89
C ILE A 209 -6.56 1.25 -32.19
N VAL A 210 -7.17 2.29 -32.80
CA VAL A 210 -8.44 2.87 -32.38
C VAL A 210 -9.52 2.42 -33.35
N VAL A 211 -10.62 1.91 -32.82
CA VAL A 211 -11.82 1.58 -33.61
C VAL A 211 -12.91 2.57 -33.24
N GLU A 212 -13.34 3.39 -34.21
CA GLU A 212 -14.48 4.28 -34.07
C GLU A 212 -15.70 3.62 -34.75
N VAL A 213 -16.80 3.52 -34.00
CA VAL A 213 -18.10 3.04 -34.56
C VAL A 213 -19.06 4.20 -34.70
N LEU A 214 -19.36 4.57 -35.94
CA LEU A 214 -20.36 5.58 -36.26
C LEU A 214 -21.72 4.87 -36.45
N ALA A 215 -22.66 5.12 -35.55
CA ALA A 215 -24.05 4.72 -35.73
C ALA A 215 -24.76 5.82 -36.51
N VAL A 216 -25.19 5.52 -37.73
CA VAL A 216 -26.01 6.42 -38.57
C VAL A 216 -27.46 5.97 -38.44
N HIS A 217 -28.35 6.87 -37.99
CA HIS A 217 -29.83 6.66 -37.95
C HIS A 217 -30.48 7.06 -39.28
#